data_c542d4c8d69aa94e317f5a00833b267a
#
_entry.id   c542d4c8d69aa94e317f5a00833b267a
#
_cell.length_a   1.000
_cell.length_b   1.000
_cell.length_c   1.000
_cell.angle_alpha   90.00
_cell.angle_beta   90.00
_cell.angle_gamma   90.00
#
_symmetry.space_group_name_H-M   'P 1'
#
loop_
_entity.id
_entity.type
_entity.pdbx_description
1 polymer ?
#
loop_
_entity_poly.entity_id
_entity_poly.type
_entity_poly.pdbx_seq_one_letter_code
_entity_poly.pdbx_strand_id
1 'polypeptide(L)'
;MKLRTYDLVKKYRNRTVVNHVSIEVSQGEIVGLLGPNGAGKTTTFYMTVGLVMPNNGKIFLDEKDITDEPIYKRARKGIGYLAQEESIFRKMSVEDNILSVLEMTGRTRKEQIERLESLISEFGLEKVRRNTGERLSGGERRRAEIARCLAIDPKFIMLDEPFAGVDPIAVQDIQTIVARLKNKNIGILITDHNVYETLSITDRAYLLFEGKVLFQGTAEELAENEVVREKYLGKDFELRRKDFSNV
;
A
#
# COMPACT_ATOMS: atom_id res chain seq x y z
N MET A 1 8.58 -11.73 -8.42
CA MET A 1 8.15 -10.65 -9.35
C MET A 1 8.58 -9.30 -8.80
N LYS A 2 8.74 -8.32 -9.70
CA LYS A 2 9.09 -6.94 -9.35
C LYS A 2 8.13 -5.95 -10.01
N LEU A 3 7.69 -4.96 -9.24
CA LEU A 3 6.98 -3.78 -9.74
C LEU A 3 7.96 -2.61 -9.75
N ARG A 4 8.21 -2.05 -10.93
CA ARG A 4 9.25 -1.02 -11.14
C ARG A 4 8.68 0.19 -11.84
N THR A 5 9.11 1.35 -11.43
CA THR A 5 8.96 2.57 -12.22
C THR A 5 10.33 3.02 -12.72
N TYR A 6 10.37 3.57 -13.89
CA TYR A 6 11.59 4.07 -14.51
C TYR A 6 11.39 5.50 -15.01
N ASP A 7 12.15 6.41 -14.47
CA ASP A 7 12.28 7.80 -14.92
C ASP A 7 10.94 8.56 -15.01
N LEU A 8 10.04 8.33 -14.02
CA LEU A 8 8.71 8.93 -14.03
C LEU A 8 8.76 10.45 -13.93
N VAL A 9 8.03 11.11 -14.83
CA VAL A 9 7.82 12.55 -14.82
C VAL A 9 6.33 12.85 -14.84
N LYS A 10 5.88 13.75 -13.96
CA LYS A 10 4.53 14.30 -13.96
C LYS A 10 4.54 15.80 -13.81
N LYS A 11 3.85 16.45 -14.76
CA LYS A 11 3.64 17.90 -14.76
C LYS A 11 2.13 18.20 -14.67
N TYR A 12 1.79 19.15 -13.84
CA TYR A 12 0.47 19.77 -13.81
C TYR A 12 0.62 21.23 -14.18
N ARG A 13 0.10 21.61 -15.35
CA ARG A 13 0.32 22.94 -15.95
C ARG A 13 1.83 23.22 -16.05
N ASN A 14 2.32 24.26 -15.37
CA ASN A 14 3.74 24.67 -15.40
C ASN A 14 4.57 24.08 -14.25
N ARG A 15 3.97 23.28 -13.34
CA ARG A 15 4.69 22.70 -12.19
C ARG A 15 5.02 21.25 -12.45
N THR A 16 6.29 20.89 -12.40
CA THR A 16 6.76 19.51 -12.35
C THR A 16 6.63 19.02 -10.91
N VAL A 17 5.76 18.05 -10.67
CA VAL A 17 5.47 17.48 -9.34
C VAL A 17 6.29 16.21 -9.09
N VAL A 18 6.53 15.42 -10.14
CA VAL A 18 7.43 14.27 -10.12
C VAL A 18 8.44 14.47 -11.23
N ASN A 19 9.72 14.33 -10.90
CA ASN A 19 10.84 14.69 -11.75
C ASN A 19 11.90 13.59 -11.75
N HIS A 20 11.82 12.69 -12.72
CA HIS A 20 12.74 11.57 -12.92
C HIS A 20 12.80 10.61 -11.71
N VAL A 21 11.62 10.16 -11.23
CA VAL A 21 11.52 9.24 -10.10
C VAL A 21 11.50 7.79 -10.58
N SER A 22 12.41 6.99 -10.03
CA SER A 22 12.45 5.53 -10.22
C SER A 22 12.35 4.84 -8.87
N ILE A 23 11.39 3.92 -8.72
CA ILE A 23 11.21 3.08 -7.53
C ILE A 23 10.98 1.64 -7.93
N GLU A 24 11.32 0.71 -7.06
CA GLU A 24 11.12 -0.72 -7.25
C GLU A 24 10.55 -1.35 -5.98
N VAL A 25 9.67 -2.35 -6.14
CA VAL A 25 9.15 -3.19 -5.07
C VAL A 25 9.24 -4.64 -5.52
N SER A 26 9.82 -5.51 -4.70
CA SER A 26 9.87 -6.96 -4.92
C SER A 26 8.75 -7.67 -4.16
N GLN A 27 8.33 -8.85 -4.60
CA GLN A 27 7.47 -9.69 -3.77
C GLN A 27 8.18 -10.08 -2.47
N GLY A 28 7.43 -10.14 -1.37
CA GLY A 28 7.97 -10.43 -0.04
C GLY A 28 8.76 -9.27 0.59
N GLU A 29 8.58 -8.05 0.09
CA GLU A 29 9.26 -6.84 0.55
C GLU A 29 8.24 -5.77 0.93
N ILE A 30 8.51 -5.02 2.00
CA ILE A 30 7.78 -3.80 2.37
C ILE A 30 8.64 -2.59 2.06
N VAL A 31 8.20 -1.77 1.12
CA VAL A 31 8.89 -0.55 0.68
C VAL A 31 8.10 0.68 1.11
N GLY A 32 8.76 1.62 1.81
CA GLY A 32 8.20 2.91 2.17
C GLY A 32 8.43 3.95 1.06
N LEU A 33 7.42 4.78 0.80
CA LEU A 33 7.54 5.98 -0.04
C LEU A 33 7.27 7.20 0.82
N LEU A 34 8.33 7.83 1.31
CA LEU A 34 8.32 8.87 2.33
C LEU A 34 8.63 10.24 1.75
N GLY A 35 8.42 11.29 2.53
CA GLY A 35 8.77 12.67 2.18
C GLY A 35 7.75 13.68 2.69
N PRO A 36 8.09 14.97 2.70
CA PRO A 36 7.20 16.04 3.14
C PRO A 36 5.98 16.21 2.23
N ASN A 37 5.01 17.00 2.68
CA ASN A 37 3.86 17.35 1.86
C ASN A 37 4.31 18.08 0.58
N GLY A 38 3.73 17.69 -0.56
CA GLY A 38 4.11 18.23 -1.86
C GLY A 38 5.38 17.65 -2.48
N ALA A 39 6.04 16.67 -1.84
CA ALA A 39 7.24 16.00 -2.39
C ALA A 39 6.98 15.11 -3.62
N GLY A 40 5.73 14.88 -3.99
CA GLY A 40 5.37 14.03 -5.14
C GLY A 40 5.00 12.59 -4.81
N LYS A 41 4.94 12.21 -3.51
CA LYS A 41 4.61 10.84 -3.06
C LYS A 41 3.31 10.32 -3.67
N THR A 42 2.18 10.95 -3.36
CA THR A 42 0.86 10.55 -3.82
C THR A 42 0.78 10.49 -5.35
N THR A 43 1.41 11.44 -6.04
CA THR A 43 1.44 11.44 -7.51
C THR A 43 2.24 10.26 -8.05
N THR A 44 3.42 9.96 -7.50
CA THR A 44 4.24 8.79 -7.87
C THR A 44 3.48 7.50 -7.60
N PHE A 45 2.87 7.40 -6.43
CA PHE A 45 2.05 6.28 -6.02
C PHE A 45 0.88 6.07 -6.99
N TYR A 46 0.11 7.13 -7.32
CA TYR A 46 -1.03 7.05 -8.24
C TYR A 46 -0.63 6.71 -9.68
N MET A 47 0.54 7.15 -10.13
CA MET A 47 1.09 6.68 -11.41
C MET A 47 1.39 5.19 -11.36
N THR A 48 1.97 4.70 -10.27
CA THR A 48 2.30 3.28 -10.09
C THR A 48 1.04 2.39 -10.03
N VAL A 49 -0.03 2.88 -9.41
CA VAL A 49 -1.33 2.17 -9.34
C VAL A 49 -2.10 2.23 -10.67
N GLY A 50 -1.88 3.25 -11.49
CA GLY A 50 -2.60 3.47 -12.76
C GLY A 50 -3.83 4.36 -12.64
N LEU A 51 -3.89 5.19 -11.60
CA LEU A 51 -4.88 6.26 -11.42
C LEU A 51 -4.49 7.54 -12.18
N VAL A 52 -3.20 7.77 -12.34
CA VAL A 52 -2.64 8.93 -13.03
C VAL A 52 -1.64 8.45 -14.09
N MET A 53 -1.73 9.00 -15.29
CA MET A 53 -0.76 8.70 -16.35
C MET A 53 0.48 9.59 -16.20
N PRO A 54 1.71 9.05 -16.31
CA PRO A 54 2.92 9.86 -16.36
C PRO A 54 2.98 10.68 -17.65
N ASN A 55 3.71 11.80 -17.62
CA ASN A 55 4.05 12.54 -18.84
C ASN A 55 5.28 11.95 -19.53
N ASN A 56 6.16 11.30 -18.78
CA ASN A 56 7.31 10.57 -19.28
C ASN A 56 7.70 9.46 -18.30
N GLY A 57 8.53 8.52 -18.76
CA GLY A 57 8.93 7.36 -17.98
C GLY A 57 8.03 6.15 -18.19
N LYS A 58 8.36 5.06 -17.53
CA LYS A 58 7.70 3.77 -17.73
C LYS A 58 7.44 3.06 -16.42
N ILE A 59 6.44 2.17 -16.44
CA ILE A 59 6.06 1.32 -15.31
C ILE A 59 6.04 -0.13 -15.79
N PHE A 60 6.74 -1.00 -15.06
CA PHE A 60 6.91 -2.40 -15.41
C PHE A 60 6.44 -3.33 -14.31
N LEU A 61 5.78 -4.39 -14.69
CA LEU A 61 5.55 -5.57 -13.86
C LEU A 61 6.43 -6.69 -14.42
N ASP A 62 7.52 -7.01 -13.75
CA ASP A 62 8.69 -7.73 -14.28
C ASP A 62 9.19 -7.07 -15.57
N GLU A 63 9.16 -7.78 -16.70
CA GLU A 63 9.57 -7.25 -18.00
C GLU A 63 8.40 -6.65 -18.81
N LYS A 64 7.17 -6.72 -18.29
CA LYS A 64 6.00 -6.23 -18.99
C LYS A 64 5.76 -4.75 -18.72
N ASP A 65 5.78 -3.95 -19.78
CA ASP A 65 5.37 -2.54 -19.71
C ASP A 65 3.84 -2.46 -19.46
N ILE A 66 3.46 -1.81 -18.37
CA ILE A 66 2.08 -1.58 -17.95
C ILE A 66 1.75 -0.08 -17.87
N THR A 67 2.59 0.79 -18.43
CA THR A 67 2.49 2.24 -18.31
C THR A 67 1.11 2.76 -18.70
N ASP A 68 0.59 2.33 -19.85
CA ASP A 68 -0.70 2.78 -20.39
C ASP A 68 -1.89 1.96 -19.88
N GLU A 69 -1.65 1.03 -18.97
CA GLU A 69 -2.73 0.21 -18.41
C GLU A 69 -3.44 0.91 -17.25
N PRO A 70 -4.76 1.07 -17.32
CA PRO A 70 -5.55 1.63 -16.24
C PRO A 70 -5.61 0.68 -15.03
N ILE A 71 -5.97 1.21 -13.86
CA ILE A 71 -5.99 0.52 -12.57
C ILE A 71 -6.65 -0.87 -12.63
N TYR A 72 -7.79 -1.02 -13.30
CA TYR A 72 -8.52 -2.30 -13.36
C TYR A 72 -7.74 -3.40 -14.11
N LYS A 73 -6.95 -3.03 -15.14
CA LYS A 73 -6.07 -3.98 -15.83
C LYS A 73 -4.89 -4.38 -14.96
N ARG A 74 -4.33 -3.42 -14.21
CA ARG A 74 -3.25 -3.69 -13.24
C ARG A 74 -3.75 -4.56 -12.09
N ALA A 75 -4.98 -4.33 -11.61
CA ALA A 75 -5.60 -5.17 -10.59
C ALA A 75 -5.72 -6.64 -11.05
N ARG A 76 -6.16 -6.89 -12.29
CA ARG A 76 -6.21 -8.25 -12.88
C ARG A 76 -4.83 -8.92 -13.03
N LYS A 77 -3.75 -8.15 -12.98
CA LYS A 77 -2.37 -8.65 -12.99
C LYS A 77 -1.81 -8.86 -11.59
N GLY A 78 -2.62 -8.60 -10.57
CA GLY A 78 -2.26 -8.82 -9.18
C GLY A 78 -1.68 -7.59 -8.48
N ILE A 79 -2.03 -6.36 -8.90
CA ILE A 79 -1.69 -5.12 -8.17
C ILE A 79 -2.94 -4.65 -7.44
N GLY A 80 -3.01 -4.95 -6.13
CA GLY A 80 -4.07 -4.47 -5.24
C GLY A 80 -3.82 -3.02 -4.80
N TYR A 81 -4.90 -2.27 -4.57
CA TYR A 81 -4.85 -0.89 -4.09
C TYR A 81 -5.80 -0.69 -2.93
N LEU A 82 -5.27 -0.12 -1.85
CA LEU A 82 -6.02 0.30 -0.68
C LEU A 82 -5.90 1.81 -0.54
N ALA A 83 -7.01 2.51 -0.82
CA ALA A 83 -7.07 3.97 -0.79
C ALA A 83 -6.95 4.54 0.64
N GLN A 84 -6.55 5.80 0.73
CA GLN A 84 -6.57 6.57 1.97
C GLN A 84 -8.01 6.75 2.47
N GLU A 85 -8.93 7.09 1.56
CA GLU A 85 -10.34 7.24 1.89
C GLU A 85 -11.03 5.88 2.03
N GLU A 86 -12.11 5.87 2.83
CA GLU A 86 -12.93 4.67 3.03
C GLU A 86 -13.45 4.14 1.70
N SER A 87 -13.04 2.92 1.37
CA SER A 87 -13.39 2.28 0.10
C SER A 87 -14.51 1.24 0.25
N ILE A 88 -14.90 0.90 1.49
CA ILE A 88 -15.93 -0.11 1.75
C ILE A 88 -17.30 0.34 1.22
N PHE A 89 -18.06 -0.58 0.64
CA PHE A 89 -19.46 -0.32 0.27
C PHE A 89 -20.32 -0.23 1.53
N ARG A 90 -20.64 0.99 1.92
CA ARG A 90 -21.23 1.33 3.24
C ARG A 90 -22.52 0.60 3.56
N LYS A 91 -23.38 0.35 2.56
CA LYS A 91 -24.70 -0.33 2.73
C LYS A 91 -24.64 -1.84 2.51
N MET A 92 -23.51 -2.40 2.14
CA MET A 92 -23.31 -3.83 2.00
C MET A 92 -22.72 -4.40 3.30
N SER A 93 -23.04 -5.68 3.60
CA SER A 93 -22.38 -6.39 4.70
C SER A 93 -20.87 -6.58 4.44
N VAL A 94 -20.12 -6.95 5.48
CA VAL A 94 -18.69 -7.29 5.32
C VAL A 94 -18.53 -8.46 4.35
N GLU A 95 -19.35 -9.53 4.50
CA GLU A 95 -19.28 -10.68 3.58
C GLU A 95 -19.64 -10.30 2.15
N ASP A 96 -20.65 -9.46 1.93
CA ASP A 96 -21.03 -9.02 0.59
C ASP A 96 -19.96 -8.13 -0.04
N ASN A 97 -19.28 -7.30 0.74
CA ASN A 97 -18.15 -6.50 0.28
C ASN A 97 -17.02 -7.38 -0.26
N ILE A 98 -16.68 -8.48 0.41
CA ILE A 98 -15.64 -9.41 -0.02
C ILE A 98 -16.15 -10.25 -1.20
N LEU A 99 -17.37 -10.76 -1.09
CA LEU A 99 -17.97 -11.63 -2.09
C LEU A 99 -18.14 -10.93 -3.45
N SER A 100 -18.51 -9.64 -3.45
CA SER A 100 -18.65 -8.84 -4.68
C SER A 100 -17.36 -8.82 -5.53
N VAL A 101 -16.19 -8.87 -4.90
CA VAL A 101 -14.90 -8.94 -5.59
C VAL A 101 -14.58 -10.37 -6.01
N LEU A 102 -14.88 -11.37 -5.16
CA LEU A 102 -14.68 -12.78 -5.48
C LEU A 102 -15.49 -13.22 -6.72
N GLU A 103 -16.69 -12.70 -6.89
CA GLU A 103 -17.55 -12.97 -8.07
C GLU A 103 -16.90 -12.48 -9.37
N MET A 104 -16.00 -11.49 -9.32
CA MET A 104 -15.28 -10.98 -10.50
C MET A 104 -14.03 -11.80 -10.85
N THR A 105 -13.65 -12.80 -10.03
CA THR A 105 -12.38 -13.54 -10.20
C THR A 105 -12.45 -14.76 -11.12
N GLY A 106 -13.63 -15.12 -11.61
CA GLY A 106 -13.83 -16.34 -12.41
C GLY A 106 -13.76 -17.66 -11.63
N ARG A 107 -13.66 -17.60 -10.29
CA ARG A 107 -13.74 -18.78 -9.40
C ARG A 107 -15.13 -19.38 -9.40
N THR A 108 -15.22 -20.69 -9.20
CA THR A 108 -16.50 -21.39 -8.94
C THR A 108 -17.13 -20.89 -7.63
N ARG A 109 -18.43 -21.04 -7.48
CA ARG A 109 -19.13 -20.63 -6.26
C ARG A 109 -18.55 -21.28 -4.99
N LYS A 110 -18.14 -22.54 -5.08
CA LYS A 110 -17.50 -23.25 -3.97
C LYS A 110 -16.18 -22.57 -3.56
N GLU A 111 -15.30 -22.30 -4.52
CA GLU A 111 -14.02 -21.63 -4.28
C GLU A 111 -14.20 -20.19 -3.75
N GLN A 112 -15.25 -19.49 -4.21
CA GLN A 112 -15.57 -18.16 -3.69
C GLN A 112 -15.94 -18.22 -2.19
N ILE A 113 -16.77 -19.17 -1.80
CA ILE A 113 -17.17 -19.35 -0.40
C ILE A 113 -15.98 -19.79 0.46
N GLU A 114 -15.19 -20.76 0.02
CA GLU A 114 -13.99 -21.21 0.73
C GLU A 114 -13.02 -20.03 0.94
N ARG A 115 -12.81 -19.20 -0.07
CA ARG A 115 -11.95 -18.02 0.03
C ARG A 115 -12.56 -16.96 0.95
N LEU A 116 -13.86 -16.73 0.90
CA LEU A 116 -14.58 -15.83 1.80
C LEU A 116 -14.39 -16.23 3.26
N GLU A 117 -14.63 -17.52 3.59
CA GLU A 117 -14.46 -18.03 4.96
C GLU A 117 -13.02 -17.87 5.44
N SER A 118 -12.06 -18.18 4.59
CA SER A 118 -10.64 -17.98 4.88
C SER A 118 -10.32 -16.51 5.21
N LEU A 119 -10.81 -15.56 4.41
CA LEU A 119 -10.58 -14.13 4.63
C LEU A 119 -11.30 -13.61 5.89
N ILE A 120 -12.54 -14.02 6.11
CA ILE A 120 -13.29 -13.65 7.32
C ILE A 120 -12.54 -14.09 8.58
N SER A 121 -12.06 -15.35 8.59
CA SER A 121 -11.31 -15.89 9.73
C SER A 121 -9.93 -15.22 9.89
N GLU A 122 -9.19 -15.07 8.81
CA GLU A 122 -7.86 -14.49 8.84
C GLU A 122 -7.83 -13.06 9.39
N PHE A 123 -8.90 -12.28 9.11
CA PHE A 123 -9.02 -10.88 9.52
C PHE A 123 -9.87 -10.67 10.79
N GLY A 124 -10.31 -11.75 11.45
CA GLY A 124 -11.12 -11.67 12.68
C GLY A 124 -12.42 -10.89 12.47
N LEU A 125 -13.11 -11.16 11.34
CA LEU A 125 -14.31 -10.45 10.93
C LEU A 125 -15.60 -11.23 11.23
N GLU A 126 -15.53 -12.40 11.90
CA GLU A 126 -16.67 -13.29 12.16
C GLU A 126 -17.81 -12.57 12.88
N LYS A 127 -17.49 -11.80 13.93
CA LYS A 127 -18.47 -11.09 14.75
C LYS A 127 -19.21 -9.98 14.00
N VAL A 128 -18.55 -9.39 13.01
CA VAL A 128 -19.08 -8.25 12.23
C VAL A 128 -19.44 -8.64 10.79
N ARG A 129 -19.36 -9.91 10.46
CA ARG A 129 -19.59 -10.46 9.11
C ARG A 129 -20.84 -9.91 8.43
N ARG A 130 -21.96 -9.82 9.18
CA ARG A 130 -23.26 -9.35 8.69
C ARG A 130 -23.52 -7.87 8.92
N ASN A 131 -22.59 -7.15 9.57
CA ASN A 131 -22.72 -5.73 9.78
C ASN A 131 -22.47 -4.99 8.46
N THR A 132 -23.25 -3.92 8.22
CA THR A 132 -23.02 -3.03 7.09
C THR A 132 -21.75 -2.20 7.30
N GLY A 133 -21.07 -1.84 6.22
CA GLY A 133 -19.82 -1.08 6.27
C GLY A 133 -19.89 0.20 7.10
N GLU A 134 -21.04 0.87 7.12
CA GLU A 134 -21.26 2.10 7.90
C GLU A 134 -21.29 1.89 9.42
N ARG A 135 -21.49 0.66 9.89
CA ARG A 135 -21.57 0.28 11.32
C ARG A 135 -20.25 -0.22 11.90
N LEU A 136 -19.22 -0.32 11.07
CA LEU A 136 -17.92 -0.81 11.49
C LEU A 136 -17.11 0.29 12.20
N SER A 137 -16.38 -0.09 13.23
CA SER A 137 -15.31 0.74 13.77
C SER A 137 -14.21 0.96 12.73
N GLY A 138 -13.35 1.97 12.92
CA GLY A 138 -12.25 2.27 11.98
C GLY A 138 -11.35 1.06 11.73
N GLY A 139 -10.96 0.34 12.79
CA GLY A 139 -10.13 -0.85 12.69
C GLY A 139 -10.83 -2.03 11.99
N GLU A 140 -12.09 -2.31 12.32
CA GLU A 140 -12.88 -3.35 11.63
C GLU A 140 -13.06 -3.05 10.15
N ARG A 141 -13.33 -1.79 9.83
CA ARG A 141 -13.47 -1.31 8.45
C ARG A 141 -12.17 -1.52 7.68
N ARG A 142 -11.03 -1.11 8.25
CA ARG A 142 -9.73 -1.26 7.60
C ARG A 142 -9.37 -2.73 7.36
N ARG A 143 -9.65 -3.61 8.33
CA ARG A 143 -9.48 -5.07 8.14
C ARG A 143 -10.38 -5.61 7.03
N ALA A 144 -11.64 -5.18 6.94
CA ALA A 144 -12.55 -5.60 5.89
C ALA A 144 -12.11 -5.09 4.50
N GLU A 145 -11.59 -3.87 4.39
CA GLU A 145 -11.03 -3.32 3.15
C GLU A 145 -9.80 -4.10 2.68
N ILE A 146 -8.89 -4.45 3.60
CA ILE A 146 -7.72 -5.27 3.29
C ILE A 146 -8.16 -6.68 2.85
N ALA A 147 -9.09 -7.32 3.58
CA ALA A 147 -9.64 -8.62 3.22
C ALA A 147 -10.26 -8.61 1.81
N ARG A 148 -11.01 -7.56 1.49
CA ARG A 148 -11.57 -7.35 0.15
C ARG A 148 -10.48 -7.18 -0.92
N CYS A 149 -9.43 -6.44 -0.62
CA CYS A 149 -8.28 -6.29 -1.54
C CYS A 149 -7.59 -7.63 -1.80
N LEU A 150 -7.50 -8.50 -0.78
CA LEU A 150 -6.91 -9.83 -0.89
C LEU A 150 -7.77 -10.87 -1.62
N ALA A 151 -9.04 -10.56 -1.88
CA ALA A 151 -9.94 -11.46 -2.60
C ALA A 151 -9.45 -11.79 -4.03
N ILE A 152 -8.66 -10.91 -4.64
CA ILE A 152 -8.08 -11.11 -5.98
C ILE A 152 -6.72 -11.83 -5.97
N ASP A 153 -6.23 -12.28 -4.80
CA ASP A 153 -4.89 -12.86 -4.61
C ASP A 153 -3.77 -11.98 -5.20
N PRO A 154 -3.63 -10.74 -4.72
CA PRO A 154 -2.67 -9.80 -5.27
C PRO A 154 -1.24 -10.28 -5.02
N LYS A 155 -0.34 -9.94 -5.95
CA LYS A 155 1.11 -10.14 -5.84
C LYS A 155 1.80 -8.91 -5.23
N PHE A 156 1.16 -7.76 -5.41
CA PHE A 156 1.56 -6.48 -4.83
C PHE A 156 0.35 -5.78 -4.23
N ILE A 157 0.54 -5.11 -3.11
CA ILE A 157 -0.47 -4.25 -2.50
C ILE A 157 0.11 -2.85 -2.31
N MET A 158 -0.66 -1.88 -2.79
CA MET A 158 -0.34 -0.47 -2.67
C MET A 158 -1.20 0.12 -1.55
N LEU A 159 -0.58 0.56 -0.44
CA LEU A 159 -1.24 1.12 0.73
C LEU A 159 -1.05 2.62 0.79
N ASP A 160 -2.12 3.38 0.58
CA ASP A 160 -2.10 4.83 0.62
C ASP A 160 -2.53 5.32 2.00
N GLU A 161 -1.59 5.87 2.77
CA GLU A 161 -1.76 6.37 4.13
C GLU A 161 -2.59 5.46 5.07
N PRO A 162 -2.18 4.17 5.24
CA PRO A 162 -2.99 3.20 5.96
C PRO A 162 -3.13 3.49 7.47
N PHE A 163 -2.29 4.35 8.04
CA PHE A 163 -2.29 4.73 9.46
C PHE A 163 -3.01 6.06 9.71
N ALA A 164 -3.44 6.78 8.68
CA ALA A 164 -4.08 8.08 8.81
C ALA A 164 -5.43 7.97 9.52
N GLY A 165 -5.62 8.74 10.60
CA GLY A 165 -6.88 8.79 11.34
C GLY A 165 -7.24 7.50 12.09
N VAL A 166 -6.30 6.61 12.31
CA VAL A 166 -6.48 5.33 13.01
C VAL A 166 -5.91 5.44 14.43
N ASP A 167 -6.59 4.83 15.40
CA ASP A 167 -6.10 4.79 16.78
C ASP A 167 -4.84 3.90 16.90
N PRO A 168 -3.99 4.13 17.94
CA PRO A 168 -2.71 3.43 18.06
C PRO A 168 -2.82 1.90 18.15
N ILE A 169 -3.91 1.35 18.70
CA ILE A 169 -4.11 -0.11 18.80
C ILE A 169 -4.39 -0.66 17.40
N ALA A 170 -5.28 0.01 16.66
CA ALA A 170 -5.59 -0.40 15.30
C ALA A 170 -4.40 -0.21 14.33
N VAL A 171 -3.51 0.77 14.57
CA VAL A 171 -2.24 0.88 13.83
C VAL A 171 -1.39 -0.37 14.02
N GLN A 172 -1.25 -0.90 15.25
CA GLN A 172 -0.51 -2.13 15.51
C GLN A 172 -1.13 -3.35 14.81
N ASP A 173 -2.46 -3.44 14.80
CA ASP A 173 -3.18 -4.49 14.08
C ASP A 173 -2.87 -4.44 12.57
N ILE A 174 -2.92 -3.25 11.97
CA ILE A 174 -2.62 -3.05 10.55
C ILE A 174 -1.17 -3.43 10.24
N GLN A 175 -0.21 -3.03 11.10
CA GLN A 175 1.19 -3.38 10.92
C GLN A 175 1.42 -4.90 11.00
N THR A 176 0.75 -5.57 11.93
CA THR A 176 0.76 -7.04 12.03
C THR A 176 0.22 -7.69 10.76
N ILE A 177 -0.88 -7.17 10.21
CA ILE A 177 -1.44 -7.63 8.94
C ILE A 177 -0.43 -7.43 7.81
N VAL A 178 0.17 -6.26 7.70
CA VAL A 178 1.16 -5.95 6.66
C VAL A 178 2.36 -6.90 6.73
N ALA A 179 2.86 -7.21 7.94
CA ALA A 179 3.93 -8.18 8.14
C ALA A 179 3.53 -9.60 7.68
N ARG A 180 2.29 -10.04 8.00
CA ARG A 180 1.76 -11.33 7.49
C ARG A 180 1.68 -11.38 5.98
N LEU A 181 1.28 -10.29 5.33
CA LEU A 181 1.20 -10.21 3.88
C LEU A 181 2.59 -10.34 3.22
N LYS A 182 3.61 -9.72 3.81
CA LYS A 182 5.01 -9.93 3.41
C LYS A 182 5.41 -11.40 3.50
N ASN A 183 5.08 -12.08 4.62
CA ASN A 183 5.37 -13.50 4.82
C ASN A 183 4.65 -14.41 3.81
N LYS A 184 3.52 -13.95 3.24
CA LYS A 184 2.81 -14.59 2.12
C LYS A 184 3.42 -14.27 0.75
N ASN A 185 4.62 -13.71 0.71
CA ASN A 185 5.31 -13.31 -0.52
C ASN A 185 4.55 -12.25 -1.34
N ILE A 186 3.82 -11.34 -0.67
CA ILE A 186 3.19 -10.18 -1.29
C ILE A 186 4.14 -8.99 -1.15
N GLY A 187 4.44 -8.30 -2.26
CA GLY A 187 5.21 -7.04 -2.24
C GLY A 187 4.31 -5.88 -1.82
N ILE A 188 4.80 -5.00 -0.97
CA ILE A 188 3.99 -3.91 -0.41
C ILE A 188 4.69 -2.58 -0.64
N LEU A 189 3.97 -1.63 -1.26
CA LEU A 189 4.38 -0.22 -1.27
C LEU A 189 3.44 0.56 -0.35
N ILE A 190 4.03 1.23 0.62
CA ILE A 190 3.29 2.01 1.62
C ILE A 190 3.72 3.47 1.55
N THR A 191 2.75 4.39 1.50
CA THR A 191 2.98 5.82 1.71
C THR A 191 2.21 6.26 2.94
N ASP A 192 2.87 7.00 3.82
CA ASP A 192 2.23 7.58 5.00
C ASP A 192 2.99 8.84 5.43
N HIS A 193 2.31 9.71 6.15
CA HIS A 193 2.93 10.85 6.81
C HIS A 193 3.45 10.50 8.21
N ASN A 194 3.00 9.38 8.79
CA ASN A 194 3.54 8.86 10.05
C ASN A 194 4.82 8.06 9.81
N VAL A 195 5.94 8.78 9.82
CA VAL A 195 7.26 8.23 9.50
C VAL A 195 7.68 7.13 10.46
N TYR A 196 7.40 7.31 11.77
CA TYR A 196 7.77 6.34 12.79
C TYR A 196 7.11 4.99 12.57
N GLU A 197 5.78 4.99 12.35
CA GLU A 197 5.01 3.77 12.14
C GLU A 197 5.38 3.11 10.82
N THR A 198 5.68 3.89 9.78
CA THR A 198 6.08 3.36 8.48
C THR A 198 7.47 2.75 8.51
N LEU A 199 8.49 3.48 9.00
CA LEU A 199 9.86 2.97 9.07
C LEU A 199 10.00 1.78 10.02
N SER A 200 9.12 1.67 11.03
CA SER A 200 9.16 0.55 11.97
C SER A 200 8.93 -0.82 11.32
N ILE A 201 8.24 -0.86 10.16
CA ILE A 201 7.85 -2.09 9.46
C ILE A 201 8.44 -2.24 8.07
N THR A 202 9.04 -1.19 7.49
CA THR A 202 9.59 -1.25 6.13
C THR A 202 10.98 -1.89 6.11
N ASP A 203 11.27 -2.66 5.08
CA ASP A 203 12.62 -3.19 4.83
C ASP A 203 13.53 -2.08 4.32
N ARG A 204 13.03 -1.29 3.38
CA ARG A 204 13.71 -0.11 2.84
C ARG A 204 12.69 0.96 2.45
N ALA A 205 13.16 2.17 2.21
CA ALA A 205 12.30 3.25 1.79
C ALA A 205 12.99 4.17 0.76
N TYR A 206 12.15 4.86 0.01
CA TYR A 206 12.53 6.00 -0.83
C TYR A 206 12.06 7.27 -0.16
N LEU A 207 12.96 8.21 0.05
CA LEU A 207 12.62 9.56 0.50
C LEU A 207 12.51 10.48 -0.70
N LEU A 208 11.31 10.96 -0.97
CA LEU A 208 11.06 11.99 -1.99
C LEU A 208 11.18 13.38 -1.39
N PHE A 209 11.85 14.26 -2.13
CA PHE A 209 11.97 15.67 -1.81
C PHE A 209 11.94 16.48 -3.10
N GLU A 210 11.09 17.50 -3.17
CA GLU A 210 10.92 18.37 -4.36
C GLU A 210 10.77 17.60 -5.68
N GLY A 211 9.99 16.54 -5.65
CA GLY A 211 9.67 15.71 -6.81
C GLY A 211 10.75 14.72 -7.24
N LYS A 212 11.84 14.57 -6.48
CA LYS A 212 12.97 13.66 -6.78
C LYS A 212 13.20 12.67 -5.63
N VAL A 213 13.85 11.55 -5.93
CA VAL A 213 14.38 10.68 -4.88
C VAL A 213 15.62 11.36 -4.28
N LEU A 214 15.51 11.80 -3.03
CA LEU A 214 16.60 12.39 -2.28
C LEU A 214 17.51 11.30 -1.70
N PHE A 215 16.93 10.23 -1.19
CA PHE A 215 17.64 9.10 -0.60
C PHE A 215 16.84 7.80 -0.78
N GLN A 216 17.54 6.69 -0.87
CA GLN A 216 16.95 5.35 -0.82
C GLN A 216 17.88 4.43 -0.03
N GLY A 217 17.31 3.54 0.77
CA GLY A 217 18.09 2.60 1.58
C GLY A 217 17.20 1.88 2.59
N THR A 218 17.82 1.13 3.47
CA THR A 218 17.13 0.49 4.61
C THR A 218 16.58 1.55 5.57
N ALA A 219 15.68 1.15 6.45
CA ALA A 219 15.14 2.06 7.46
C ALA A 219 16.26 2.60 8.38
N GLU A 220 17.27 1.77 8.66
CA GLU A 220 18.45 2.10 9.44
C GLU A 220 19.32 3.16 8.72
N GLU A 221 19.63 2.91 7.45
CA GLU A 221 20.40 3.86 6.63
C GLU A 221 19.72 5.22 6.50
N LEU A 222 18.37 5.25 6.37
CA LEU A 222 17.62 6.51 6.37
C LEU A 222 17.71 7.22 7.73
N ALA A 223 17.56 6.49 8.83
CA ALA A 223 17.57 7.05 10.18
C ALA A 223 18.94 7.63 10.56
N GLU A 224 20.03 7.08 10.04
CA GLU A 224 21.41 7.52 10.30
C GLU A 224 21.87 8.63 9.37
N ASN A 225 21.25 8.82 8.21
CA ASN A 225 21.67 9.78 7.22
C ASN A 225 21.41 11.23 7.67
N GLU A 226 22.48 12.02 7.75
CA GLU A 226 22.42 13.42 8.23
C GLU A 226 21.50 14.30 7.38
N VAL A 227 21.52 14.16 6.05
CA VAL A 227 20.70 14.94 5.12
C VAL A 227 19.22 14.59 5.29
N VAL A 228 18.91 13.30 5.49
CA VAL A 228 17.54 12.81 5.74
C VAL A 228 17.03 13.35 7.08
N ARG A 229 17.87 13.33 8.12
CA ARG A 229 17.54 13.89 9.44
C ARG A 229 17.30 15.39 9.38
N GLU A 230 18.17 16.12 8.71
CA GLU A 230 18.04 17.58 8.60
C GLU A 230 16.78 18.01 7.83
N LYS A 231 16.49 17.33 6.70
CA LYS A 231 15.40 17.74 5.79
C LYS A 231 14.04 17.15 6.10
N TYR A 232 13.97 16.03 6.85
CA TYR A 232 12.74 15.30 6.99
C TYR A 232 12.47 14.69 8.38
N LEU A 233 13.40 13.89 8.92
CA LEU A 233 13.15 13.15 10.15
C LEU A 233 13.25 14.01 11.42
N GLY A 234 14.11 15.04 11.41
CA GLY A 234 14.51 15.79 12.61
C GLY A 234 15.72 15.16 13.31
N LYS A 235 16.45 16.00 14.06
CA LYS A 235 17.71 15.58 14.70
C LYS A 235 17.50 14.56 15.82
N ASP A 236 16.34 14.60 16.49
CA ASP A 236 16.01 13.72 17.62
C ASP A 236 15.25 12.45 17.20
N PHE A 237 15.20 12.15 15.89
CA PHE A 237 14.52 10.96 15.41
C PHE A 237 15.26 9.69 15.88
N GLU A 238 14.52 8.77 16.49
CA GLU A 238 14.99 7.44 16.86
C GLU A 238 14.17 6.37 16.15
N LEU A 239 14.84 5.51 15.39
CA LEU A 239 14.19 4.38 14.74
C LEU A 239 13.83 3.30 15.78
N ARG A 240 12.55 2.93 15.84
CA ARG A 240 12.06 1.83 16.68
C ARG A 240 11.50 0.74 15.78
N ARG A 241 12.30 -0.32 15.58
CA ARG A 241 11.85 -1.48 14.80
C ARG A 241 10.86 -2.30 15.60
N LYS A 242 9.84 -2.80 14.92
CA LYS A 242 8.92 -3.78 15.48
C LYS A 242 9.36 -5.18 15.05
N ASP A 243 9.37 -6.09 15.99
CA ASP A 243 9.67 -7.51 15.71
C ASP A 243 8.38 -8.26 15.37
N PHE A 244 8.33 -8.79 14.16
CA PHE A 244 7.22 -9.61 13.65
C PHE A 244 7.65 -11.04 13.36
N SER A 245 8.76 -11.53 13.94
CA SER A 245 9.28 -12.88 13.72
C SER A 245 8.30 -13.99 14.15
N ASN A 246 7.34 -13.67 15.00
CA ASN A 246 6.33 -14.61 15.52
C ASN A 246 4.93 -14.41 14.90
N VAL A 247 4.82 -13.73 13.76
CA VAL A 247 3.52 -13.35 13.15
C VAL A 247 3.23 -14.15 11.88
#